data_adf7ba2b6dc941b6bf79b0f9c6c208fc
#
_entry.id   adf7ba2b6dc941b6bf79b0f9c6c208fc
#
_cell.length_a   1.000
_cell.length_b   1.000
_cell.length_c   1.000
_cell.angle_alpha   90.00
_cell.angle_beta   90.00
_cell.angle_gamma   90.00
#
_symmetry.space_group_name_H-M   'P 1'
#
loop_
_entity.id
_entity.type
_entity.pdbx_description
1 polymer ?
#
loop_
_entity_poly.entity_id
_entity_poly.type
_entity_poly.pdbx_seq_one_letter_code
_entity_poly.pdbx_strand_id
1 'polypeptide(L)'
;VVAGRGDAGAALVDLVDGVMFTGAVATGRKVAARCGERLVPCVTELGGKSPLVVLAGADLARAAQSAAWSAYFHSGQACIRTERILVEERVADAFEKLFLERVKSLRQEAPDPDAAREHDLGAVTFPRQIEVVTRQLEDAVSKGARVLAGGRRRSGLAGAFFEPTVLAGVTPDMEVFREETFGPLVPIVRVADAAEALRLANDSHLGLSASVWGPPRAARRLAERIEAGSANVNGALVHYFDVSAPLGGAKASGVGVRHGVEGIRAFTRTRAVSVPRALLAPLDRLLLSRLAFPYDRRVLGLLHRAIRLLYRRG
;
A
#
# COMPACT_ATOMS: atom_id res chain seq x y z
N VAL A 1 19.16 0.92 18.35
CA VAL A 1 18.03 -0.02 18.18
C VAL A 1 17.45 -0.32 19.55
N VAL A 2 16.13 -0.17 19.69
CA VAL A 2 15.39 -0.54 20.92
C VAL A 2 14.53 -1.74 20.58
N ALA A 3 14.70 -2.84 21.28
CA ALA A 3 13.87 -4.03 21.15
C ALA A 3 12.81 -4.02 22.28
N GLY A 4 11.56 -4.35 21.95
CA GLY A 4 10.47 -4.40 22.92
C GLY A 4 9.13 -4.74 22.29
N ARG A 5 8.08 -4.74 23.10
CA ARG A 5 6.71 -4.93 22.65
C ARG A 5 6.02 -3.56 22.42
N GLY A 6 4.70 -3.54 22.37
CA GLY A 6 3.93 -2.33 22.08
C GLY A 6 4.09 -1.20 23.12
N ASP A 7 4.40 -1.52 24.35
CA ASP A 7 4.73 -0.57 25.43
C ASP A 7 6.01 0.21 25.17
N ALA A 8 7.07 -0.48 24.72
CA ALA A 8 8.31 0.18 24.32
C ALA A 8 8.11 1.09 23.10
N GLY A 9 7.31 0.63 22.12
CA GLY A 9 6.94 1.45 20.95
C GLY A 9 6.14 2.69 21.35
N ALA A 10 5.18 2.56 22.25
CA ALA A 10 4.38 3.67 22.74
C ALA A 10 5.25 4.70 23.48
N ALA A 11 6.15 4.24 24.36
CA ALA A 11 7.09 5.12 25.07
C ALA A 11 8.03 5.86 24.09
N LEU A 12 8.47 5.18 23.01
CA LEU A 12 9.31 5.81 22.00
C LEU A 12 8.58 6.95 21.27
N VAL A 13 7.31 6.77 20.94
CA VAL A 13 6.47 7.82 20.32
C VAL A 13 6.45 9.09 21.16
N ASP A 14 6.54 8.99 22.49
CA ASP A 14 6.52 10.14 23.40
C ASP A 14 7.84 10.89 23.47
N LEU A 15 8.92 10.34 22.96
CA LEU A 15 10.29 10.89 23.11
C LEU A 15 10.88 11.47 21.81
N VAL A 16 10.25 11.20 20.65
CA VAL A 16 10.83 11.55 19.34
C VAL A 16 10.17 12.78 18.72
N ASP A 17 10.85 13.44 17.78
CA ASP A 17 10.39 14.63 17.05
C ASP A 17 9.58 14.30 15.79
N GLY A 18 9.46 13.03 15.42
CA GLY A 18 8.69 12.53 14.29
C GLY A 18 8.68 11.01 14.26
N VAL A 19 7.66 10.42 13.68
CA VAL A 19 7.45 8.97 13.65
C VAL A 19 7.23 8.50 12.21
N MET A 20 7.92 7.42 11.85
CA MET A 20 7.53 6.57 10.72
C MET A 20 7.14 5.20 11.29
N PHE A 21 5.90 4.82 11.10
CA PHE A 21 5.35 3.58 11.63
C PHE A 21 4.93 2.64 10.50
N THR A 22 5.36 1.38 10.58
CA THR A 22 4.87 0.30 9.71
C THR A 22 4.22 -0.78 10.57
N GLY A 23 2.99 -1.17 10.24
CA GLY A 23 2.27 -2.20 10.99
C GLY A 23 0.78 -2.26 10.70
N ALA A 24 0.02 -2.91 11.58
CA ALA A 24 -1.43 -3.05 11.42
C ALA A 24 -2.17 -1.70 11.51
N VAL A 25 -3.25 -1.55 10.74
CA VAL A 25 -4.10 -0.34 10.69
C VAL A 25 -4.55 0.12 12.08
N ALA A 26 -5.01 -0.82 12.92
CA ALA A 26 -5.48 -0.50 14.26
C ALA A 26 -4.38 0.10 15.16
N THR A 27 -3.13 -0.38 15.02
CA THR A 27 -1.98 0.16 15.76
C THR A 27 -1.54 1.49 15.15
N GLY A 28 -1.49 1.61 13.82
CA GLY A 28 -1.14 2.86 13.13
C GLY A 28 -2.05 4.01 13.50
N ARG A 29 -3.35 3.77 13.63
CA ARG A 29 -4.31 4.79 14.11
C ARG A 29 -3.99 5.30 15.51
N LYS A 30 -3.59 4.42 16.44
CA LYS A 30 -3.19 4.81 17.80
C LYS A 30 -1.90 5.63 17.79
N VAL A 31 -0.91 5.21 17.00
CA VAL A 31 0.35 5.92 16.84
C VAL A 31 0.11 7.31 16.23
N ALA A 32 -0.66 7.41 15.15
CA ALA A 32 -0.97 8.67 14.50
C ALA A 32 -1.75 9.63 15.43
N ALA A 33 -2.71 9.11 16.20
CA ALA A 33 -3.44 9.90 17.20
C ALA A 33 -2.48 10.48 18.25
N ARG A 34 -1.56 9.67 18.77
CA ARG A 34 -0.57 10.13 19.76
C ARG A 34 0.41 11.16 19.17
N CYS A 35 0.83 10.99 17.94
CA CYS A 35 1.64 11.98 17.24
C CYS A 35 0.87 13.30 17.06
N GLY A 36 -0.43 13.23 16.74
CA GLY A 36 -1.31 14.39 16.62
C GLY A 36 -1.45 15.16 17.94
N GLU A 37 -1.64 14.47 19.07
CA GLU A 37 -1.65 15.09 20.39
C GLU A 37 -0.36 15.87 20.70
N ARG A 38 0.79 15.35 20.23
CA ARG A 38 2.11 15.95 20.41
C ARG A 38 2.48 16.96 19.32
N LEU A 39 1.68 17.08 18.25
CA LEU A 39 1.97 17.89 17.05
C LEU A 39 3.31 17.53 16.39
N VAL A 40 3.69 16.26 16.39
CA VAL A 40 4.88 15.77 15.68
C VAL A 40 4.49 15.10 14.36
N PRO A 41 5.33 15.23 13.30
CA PRO A 41 5.09 14.55 12.02
C PRO A 41 4.95 13.04 12.18
N CYS A 42 4.00 12.45 11.43
CA CYS A 42 3.79 11.01 11.43
C CYS A 42 3.57 10.52 10.00
N VAL A 43 4.40 9.56 9.57
CA VAL A 43 4.19 8.78 8.35
C VAL A 43 3.78 7.38 8.77
N THR A 44 2.69 6.88 8.18
CA THR A 44 2.19 5.53 8.48
C THR A 44 2.10 4.71 7.21
N GLU A 45 2.69 3.50 7.24
CA GLU A 45 2.65 2.48 6.21
C GLU A 45 1.92 1.26 6.79
N LEU A 46 0.68 1.05 6.38
CA LEU A 46 -0.21 0.11 7.04
C LEU A 46 -0.58 -1.05 6.11
N GLY A 47 -1.63 -1.80 6.47
CA GLY A 47 -2.08 -2.95 5.71
C GLY A 47 -2.59 -2.62 4.31
N GLY A 48 -2.68 -3.63 3.47
CA GLY A 48 -3.20 -3.54 2.11
C GLY A 48 -4.16 -4.67 1.76
N LYS A 49 -5.07 -4.42 0.81
CA LYS A 49 -5.91 -5.44 0.14
C LYS A 49 -5.73 -5.36 -1.38
N SER A 50 -4.47 -5.37 -1.77
CA SER A 50 -4.01 -5.04 -3.12
C SER A 50 -4.62 -5.91 -4.20
N PRO A 51 -5.33 -5.33 -5.20
CA PRO A 51 -5.84 -6.06 -6.34
C PRO A 51 -4.75 -6.27 -7.39
N LEU A 52 -4.77 -7.45 -8.04
CA LEU A 52 -4.12 -7.70 -9.31
C LEU A 52 -5.22 -7.94 -10.34
N VAL A 53 -5.33 -7.06 -11.33
CA VAL A 53 -6.34 -7.13 -12.40
C VAL A 53 -5.72 -7.74 -13.65
N VAL A 54 -6.41 -8.71 -14.27
CA VAL A 54 -6.02 -9.34 -15.53
C VAL A 54 -7.10 -9.05 -16.58
N LEU A 55 -6.76 -8.20 -17.53
CA LEU A 55 -7.65 -7.84 -18.66
C LEU A 55 -7.47 -8.81 -19.84
N ALA A 56 -8.46 -8.89 -20.68
CA ALA A 56 -8.34 -9.55 -21.97
C ALA A 56 -7.20 -8.92 -22.80
N GLY A 57 -6.41 -9.77 -23.45
CA GLY A 57 -5.22 -9.36 -24.20
C GLY A 57 -3.96 -9.20 -23.34
N ALA A 58 -4.00 -9.58 -22.06
CA ALA A 58 -2.80 -9.73 -21.24
C ALA A 58 -1.94 -10.91 -21.71
N ASP A 59 -0.64 -10.82 -21.49
CA ASP A 59 0.26 -11.99 -21.51
C ASP A 59 -0.04 -12.85 -20.28
N LEU A 60 -0.93 -13.85 -20.45
CA LEU A 60 -1.45 -14.65 -19.34
C LEU A 60 -0.37 -15.47 -18.64
N ALA A 61 0.66 -15.94 -19.37
CA ALA A 61 1.74 -16.73 -18.77
C ALA A 61 2.58 -15.85 -17.82
N ARG A 62 2.94 -14.65 -18.24
CA ARG A 62 3.66 -13.69 -17.39
C ARG A 62 2.77 -13.16 -16.27
N ALA A 63 1.50 -12.90 -16.54
CA ALA A 63 0.55 -12.44 -15.51
C ALA A 63 0.38 -13.51 -14.41
N ALA A 64 0.21 -14.78 -14.77
CA ALA A 64 0.09 -15.88 -13.81
C ALA A 64 1.38 -16.08 -12.98
N GLN A 65 2.55 -16.02 -13.63
CA GLN A 65 3.83 -16.08 -12.93
C GLN A 65 4.00 -14.92 -11.93
N SER A 66 3.71 -13.71 -12.36
CA SER A 66 3.80 -12.51 -11.52
C SER A 66 2.77 -12.53 -10.39
N ALA A 67 1.56 -13.00 -10.65
CA ALA A 67 0.51 -13.18 -9.64
C ALA A 67 0.93 -14.20 -8.58
N ALA A 68 1.48 -15.35 -8.97
CA ALA A 68 1.96 -16.37 -8.03
C ALA A 68 3.10 -15.82 -7.16
N TRP A 69 4.08 -15.17 -7.79
CA TRP A 69 5.17 -14.55 -7.04
C TRP A 69 4.66 -13.48 -6.07
N SER A 70 3.84 -12.54 -6.53
CA SER A 70 3.37 -11.43 -5.68
C SER A 70 2.36 -11.85 -4.62
N ALA A 71 1.56 -12.91 -4.84
CA ALA A 71 0.62 -13.41 -3.85
C ALA A 71 1.32 -14.19 -2.73
N TYR A 72 2.39 -14.93 -3.06
CA TYR A 72 3.05 -15.82 -2.13
C TYR A 72 4.46 -15.37 -1.71
N PHE A 73 4.94 -14.25 -2.22
CA PHE A 73 6.18 -13.63 -1.76
C PHE A 73 6.19 -13.56 -0.22
N HIS A 74 7.30 -14.04 0.37
CA HIS A 74 7.45 -14.11 1.83
C HIS A 74 6.29 -14.86 2.52
N SER A 75 5.80 -15.96 1.91
CA SER A 75 4.62 -16.72 2.38
C SER A 75 3.35 -15.87 2.53
N GLY A 76 3.20 -14.85 1.67
CA GLY A 76 2.07 -13.92 1.71
C GLY A 76 2.13 -12.88 2.82
N GLN A 77 3.27 -12.72 3.50
CA GLN A 77 3.44 -11.81 4.63
C GLN A 77 4.08 -10.47 4.20
N ALA A 78 3.52 -9.84 3.18
CA ALA A 78 3.94 -8.51 2.74
C ALA A 78 2.71 -7.62 2.52
N CYS A 79 2.74 -6.39 3.04
CA CYS A 79 1.62 -5.44 2.96
C CYS A 79 1.24 -5.06 1.52
N ILE A 80 2.21 -5.09 0.59
CA ILE A 80 2.04 -4.77 -0.84
C ILE A 80 1.72 -6.00 -1.70
N ARG A 81 1.65 -7.20 -1.13
CA ARG A 81 1.39 -8.43 -1.89
C ARG A 81 0.05 -8.39 -2.62
N THR A 82 -0.12 -9.22 -3.63
CA THR A 82 -1.44 -9.46 -4.23
C THR A 82 -2.36 -10.18 -3.24
N GLU A 83 -3.41 -9.49 -2.82
CA GLU A 83 -4.43 -9.96 -1.87
C GLU A 83 -5.70 -10.44 -2.57
N ARG A 84 -5.98 -9.96 -3.79
CA ARG A 84 -7.15 -10.30 -4.62
C ARG A 84 -6.73 -10.34 -6.08
N ILE A 85 -7.12 -11.36 -6.81
CA ILE A 85 -6.92 -11.46 -8.27
C ILE A 85 -8.28 -11.28 -8.94
N LEU A 86 -8.41 -10.23 -9.77
CA LEU A 86 -9.62 -9.89 -10.52
C LEU A 86 -9.37 -10.20 -11.99
N VAL A 87 -10.07 -11.14 -12.59
CA VAL A 87 -9.79 -11.61 -13.96
C VAL A 87 -11.02 -11.44 -14.83
N GLU A 88 -10.87 -10.79 -16.00
CA GLU A 88 -11.95 -10.74 -16.99
C GLU A 88 -12.39 -12.16 -17.40
N GLU A 89 -13.69 -12.40 -17.41
CA GLU A 89 -14.31 -13.71 -17.66
C GLU A 89 -13.76 -14.38 -18.93
N ARG A 90 -13.53 -13.59 -19.99
CA ARG A 90 -13.06 -14.09 -21.30
C ARG A 90 -11.69 -14.79 -21.24
N VAL A 91 -10.89 -14.53 -20.21
CA VAL A 91 -9.55 -15.08 -20.05
C VAL A 91 -9.37 -15.84 -18.74
N ALA A 92 -10.45 -15.95 -17.96
CA ALA A 92 -10.39 -16.50 -16.60
C ALA A 92 -9.94 -17.95 -16.57
N ASP A 93 -10.54 -18.83 -17.40
CA ASP A 93 -10.17 -20.26 -17.41
C ASP A 93 -8.70 -20.48 -17.79
N ALA A 94 -8.22 -19.76 -18.81
CA ALA A 94 -6.83 -19.87 -19.25
C ALA A 94 -5.86 -19.33 -18.18
N PHE A 95 -6.20 -18.22 -17.55
CA PHE A 95 -5.40 -17.66 -16.46
C PHE A 95 -5.41 -18.57 -15.23
N GLU A 96 -6.56 -19.05 -14.78
CA GLU A 96 -6.67 -19.95 -13.62
C GLU A 96 -5.81 -21.19 -13.80
N LYS A 97 -5.86 -21.83 -14.99
CA LYS A 97 -5.03 -22.99 -15.31
C LYS A 97 -3.55 -22.69 -15.12
N LEU A 98 -3.05 -21.63 -15.77
CA LEU A 98 -1.64 -21.23 -15.69
C LEU A 98 -1.22 -20.84 -14.27
N PHE A 99 -2.09 -20.13 -13.56
CA PHE A 99 -1.84 -19.72 -12.17
C PHE A 99 -1.75 -20.92 -11.24
N LEU A 100 -2.68 -21.88 -11.35
CA LEU A 100 -2.68 -23.10 -10.55
C LEU A 100 -1.46 -23.99 -10.83
N GLU A 101 -0.99 -24.06 -12.07
CA GLU A 101 0.26 -24.75 -12.42
C GLU A 101 1.45 -24.14 -11.67
N ARG A 102 1.52 -22.79 -11.59
CA ARG A 102 2.56 -22.09 -10.83
C ARG A 102 2.45 -22.33 -9.34
N VAL A 103 1.22 -22.25 -8.78
CA VAL A 103 1.01 -22.45 -7.34
C VAL A 103 1.38 -23.87 -6.91
N LYS A 104 1.02 -24.88 -7.71
CA LYS A 104 1.36 -26.28 -7.45
C LYS A 104 2.86 -26.60 -7.54
N SER A 105 3.62 -25.79 -8.27
CA SER A 105 5.07 -25.94 -8.37
C SER A 105 5.85 -25.32 -7.21
N LEU A 106 5.18 -24.55 -6.33
CA LEU A 106 5.83 -23.90 -5.18
C LEU A 106 6.27 -24.94 -4.15
N ARG A 107 7.53 -24.85 -3.77
CA ARG A 107 8.15 -25.73 -2.77
C ARG A 107 8.05 -25.08 -1.40
N GLN A 108 7.51 -25.80 -0.44
CA GLN A 108 7.39 -25.33 0.92
C GLN A 108 8.09 -26.27 1.87
N GLU A 109 9.17 -25.83 2.49
CA GLU A 109 9.98 -26.61 3.41
C GLU A 109 10.45 -25.75 4.59
N ALA A 110 10.83 -26.43 5.69
CA ALA A 110 11.51 -25.77 6.79
C ALA A 110 12.92 -25.35 6.35
N PRO A 111 13.39 -24.15 6.73
CA PRO A 111 14.76 -23.75 6.44
C PRO A 111 15.75 -24.74 7.07
N ASP A 112 16.64 -25.26 6.25
CA ASP A 112 17.78 -26.04 6.69
C ASP A 112 19.04 -25.29 6.27
N PRO A 113 19.81 -24.71 7.23
CA PRO A 113 21.01 -23.95 6.93
C PRO A 113 22.09 -24.76 6.19
N ASP A 114 22.09 -26.08 6.38
CA ASP A 114 23.09 -27.00 5.82
C ASP A 114 22.61 -27.67 4.52
N ALA A 115 21.33 -27.52 4.18
CA ALA A 115 20.79 -28.12 2.97
C ALA A 115 20.87 -27.14 1.80
N ALA A 116 21.56 -27.53 0.74
CA ALA A 116 21.46 -26.89 -0.58
C ALA A 116 20.05 -27.03 -1.21
N ARG A 117 19.01 -27.13 -0.40
CA ARG A 117 17.64 -27.30 -0.85
C ARG A 117 17.00 -25.95 -1.06
N GLU A 118 16.67 -25.69 -2.29
CA GLU A 118 15.90 -24.53 -2.67
C GLU A 118 14.45 -24.69 -2.21
N HIS A 119 13.94 -23.75 -1.43
CA HIS A 119 12.52 -23.64 -1.09
C HIS A 119 12.01 -22.25 -1.48
N ASP A 120 10.73 -22.18 -1.85
CA ASP A 120 10.10 -20.93 -2.28
C ASP A 120 9.32 -20.27 -1.14
N LEU A 121 8.77 -21.07 -0.24
CA LEU A 121 7.94 -20.62 0.87
C LEU A 121 8.42 -21.20 2.20
N GLY A 122 8.64 -20.33 3.17
CA GLY A 122 8.94 -20.69 4.56
C GLY A 122 7.70 -20.73 5.45
N ALA A 123 7.93 -20.83 6.76
CA ALA A 123 6.90 -20.74 7.78
C ALA A 123 6.27 -19.33 7.85
N VAL A 124 5.04 -19.27 8.32
CA VAL A 124 4.44 -18.01 8.75
C VAL A 124 5.12 -17.59 10.05
N THR A 125 5.66 -16.37 10.07
CA THR A 125 6.46 -15.84 11.19
C THR A 125 5.67 -15.74 12.49
N PHE A 126 4.38 -15.40 12.40
CA PHE A 126 3.50 -15.21 13.54
C PHE A 126 2.47 -16.35 13.58
N PRO A 127 2.58 -17.33 14.49
CA PRO A 127 1.69 -18.50 14.51
C PRO A 127 0.20 -18.13 14.57
N ARG A 128 -0.16 -17.03 15.27
CA ARG A 128 -1.52 -16.49 15.31
C ARG A 128 -2.09 -16.11 13.94
N GLN A 129 -1.23 -15.82 12.95
CA GLN A 129 -1.68 -15.50 11.60
C GLN A 129 -2.34 -16.71 10.91
N ILE A 130 -1.97 -17.93 11.29
CA ILE A 130 -2.63 -19.15 10.83
C ILE A 130 -4.11 -19.15 11.19
N GLU A 131 -4.48 -18.63 12.37
CA GLU A 131 -5.87 -18.52 12.80
C GLU A 131 -6.66 -17.57 11.88
N VAL A 132 -6.04 -16.46 11.49
CA VAL A 132 -6.65 -15.50 10.55
C VAL A 132 -6.88 -16.16 9.19
N VAL A 133 -5.87 -16.82 8.65
CA VAL A 133 -5.96 -17.51 7.35
C VAL A 133 -7.03 -18.62 7.39
N THR A 134 -7.06 -19.42 8.47
CA THR A 134 -8.04 -20.48 8.66
C THR A 134 -9.46 -19.93 8.73
N ARG A 135 -9.70 -18.90 9.55
CA ARG A 135 -11.01 -18.26 9.69
C ARG A 135 -11.53 -17.70 8.37
N GLN A 136 -10.67 -16.98 7.62
CA GLN A 136 -11.05 -16.42 6.31
C GLN A 136 -11.35 -17.51 5.29
N LEU A 137 -10.61 -18.61 5.32
CA LEU A 137 -10.88 -19.78 4.48
C LEU A 137 -12.23 -20.42 4.83
N GLU A 138 -12.48 -20.66 6.11
CA GLU A 138 -13.72 -21.26 6.60
C GLU A 138 -14.95 -20.38 6.29
N ASP A 139 -14.85 -19.05 6.50
CA ASP A 139 -15.88 -18.10 6.11
C ASP A 139 -16.19 -18.21 4.61
N ALA A 140 -15.16 -18.18 3.76
CA ALA A 140 -15.32 -18.24 2.32
C ALA A 140 -15.96 -19.56 1.87
N VAL A 141 -15.49 -20.69 2.38
CA VAL A 141 -16.03 -22.01 2.05
C VAL A 141 -17.48 -22.15 2.52
N SER A 142 -17.81 -21.68 3.71
CA SER A 142 -19.18 -21.69 4.24
C SER A 142 -20.16 -20.88 3.39
N LYS A 143 -19.65 -19.86 2.69
CA LYS A 143 -20.40 -19.01 1.76
C LYS A 143 -20.35 -19.47 0.30
N GLY A 144 -19.79 -20.67 0.04
CA GLY A 144 -19.81 -21.30 -1.27
C GLY A 144 -18.54 -21.11 -2.13
N ALA A 145 -17.48 -20.52 -1.60
CA ALA A 145 -16.19 -20.51 -2.29
C ALA A 145 -15.61 -21.92 -2.42
N ARG A 146 -14.86 -22.15 -3.50
CA ARG A 146 -14.21 -23.44 -3.78
C ARG A 146 -12.71 -23.31 -3.60
N VAL A 147 -12.10 -24.28 -2.92
CA VAL A 147 -10.64 -24.40 -2.79
C VAL A 147 -10.09 -25.06 -4.06
N LEU A 148 -9.27 -24.35 -4.82
CA LEU A 148 -8.65 -24.86 -6.04
C LEU A 148 -7.26 -25.47 -5.79
N ALA A 149 -6.57 -25.01 -4.74
CA ALA A 149 -5.27 -25.53 -4.29
C ALA A 149 -5.07 -25.24 -2.80
N GLY A 150 -4.29 -26.05 -2.11
CA GLY A 150 -3.95 -25.89 -0.69
C GLY A 150 -5.16 -26.09 0.24
N GLY A 151 -5.36 -25.16 1.15
CA GLY A 151 -6.54 -25.09 2.03
C GLY A 151 -6.32 -25.69 3.42
N ARG A 152 -5.10 -26.01 3.80
CA ARG A 152 -4.85 -26.63 5.11
C ARG A 152 -3.50 -26.23 5.71
N ARG A 153 -3.43 -26.34 7.03
CA ARG A 153 -2.16 -26.27 7.74
C ARG A 153 -1.31 -27.48 7.37
N ARG A 154 -0.05 -27.25 7.08
CA ARG A 154 0.90 -28.34 6.77
C ARG A 154 1.50 -28.85 8.07
N SER A 155 1.26 -30.13 8.35
CA SER A 155 1.86 -30.86 9.46
C SER A 155 3.22 -31.47 9.06
N GLY A 156 4.03 -31.83 10.05
CA GLY A 156 5.30 -32.55 9.82
C GLY A 156 6.50 -31.63 9.56
N LEU A 157 6.32 -30.31 9.53
CA LEU A 157 7.38 -29.31 9.46
C LEU A 157 7.49 -28.57 10.80
N ALA A 158 8.72 -28.25 11.21
CA ALA A 158 8.95 -27.42 12.37
C ALA A 158 8.58 -25.95 12.06
N GLY A 159 7.48 -25.45 12.63
CA GLY A 159 7.00 -24.09 12.44
C GLY A 159 5.52 -24.02 12.05
N ALA A 160 5.06 -22.79 11.82
CA ALA A 160 3.68 -22.51 11.44
C ALA A 160 3.56 -22.45 9.91
N PHE A 161 3.25 -23.59 9.28
CA PHE A 161 3.10 -23.69 7.83
C PHE A 161 1.63 -23.80 7.45
N PHE A 162 1.26 -23.08 6.38
CA PHE A 162 -0.03 -23.19 5.71
C PHE A 162 0.21 -23.32 4.21
N GLU A 163 -0.47 -24.26 3.57
CA GLU A 163 -0.28 -24.50 2.13
C GLU A 163 -0.63 -23.24 1.31
N PRO A 164 0.09 -22.98 0.19
CA PRO A 164 -0.32 -21.92 -0.74
C PRO A 164 -1.72 -22.25 -1.27
N THR A 165 -2.66 -21.36 -0.93
CA THR A 165 -4.10 -21.61 -1.08
C THR A 165 -4.71 -20.66 -2.09
N VAL A 166 -5.53 -21.23 -2.99
CA VAL A 166 -6.28 -20.49 -4.01
C VAL A 166 -7.76 -20.77 -3.84
N LEU A 167 -8.57 -19.70 -3.82
CA LEU A 167 -10.03 -19.77 -3.78
C LEU A 167 -10.63 -19.25 -5.08
N ALA A 168 -11.73 -19.88 -5.52
CA ALA A 168 -12.60 -19.40 -6.59
C ALA A 168 -14.04 -19.26 -6.11
N GLY A 169 -14.85 -18.46 -6.83
CA GLY A 169 -16.23 -18.20 -6.46
C GLY A 169 -16.37 -17.29 -5.22
N VAL A 170 -15.34 -16.49 -4.96
CA VAL A 170 -15.33 -15.53 -3.86
C VAL A 170 -16.17 -14.30 -4.22
N THR A 171 -17.02 -13.88 -3.31
CA THR A 171 -17.90 -12.72 -3.42
C THR A 171 -17.50 -11.60 -2.45
N PRO A 172 -17.95 -10.35 -2.68
CA PRO A 172 -17.55 -9.21 -1.83
C PRO A 172 -18.02 -9.25 -0.37
N ASP A 173 -18.94 -10.12 0.01
CA ASP A 173 -19.42 -10.32 1.39
C ASP A 173 -18.55 -11.29 2.19
N MET A 174 -17.60 -11.98 1.54
CA MET A 174 -16.68 -12.89 2.20
C MET A 174 -15.52 -12.13 2.86
N GLU A 175 -15.09 -12.58 4.05
CA GLU A 175 -14.03 -11.93 4.81
C GLU A 175 -12.73 -11.86 4.02
N VAL A 176 -12.37 -12.93 3.30
CA VAL A 176 -11.17 -13.01 2.44
C VAL A 176 -11.16 -11.97 1.31
N PHE A 177 -12.30 -11.41 0.92
CA PHE A 177 -12.36 -10.32 -0.05
C PHE A 177 -12.12 -8.95 0.59
N ARG A 178 -12.58 -8.76 1.83
CA ARG A 178 -12.61 -7.47 2.56
C ARG A 178 -11.38 -7.20 3.39
N GLU A 179 -10.96 -8.20 4.19
CA GLU A 179 -9.93 -8.03 5.20
C GLU A 179 -8.55 -8.52 4.70
N GLU A 180 -7.50 -7.85 5.14
CA GLU A 180 -6.13 -8.27 4.88
C GLU A 180 -5.90 -9.69 5.41
N THR A 181 -5.37 -10.56 4.56
CA THR A 181 -5.05 -11.95 4.94
C THR A 181 -3.66 -12.08 5.56
N PHE A 182 -2.68 -11.36 5.01
CA PHE A 182 -1.26 -11.39 5.43
C PHE A 182 -0.72 -12.82 5.59
N GLY A 183 -1.04 -13.68 4.65
CA GLY A 183 -0.71 -15.12 4.65
C GLY A 183 -0.93 -15.78 3.28
N PRO A 184 -0.62 -17.06 3.10
CA PRO A 184 -0.57 -17.70 1.80
C PRO A 184 -1.96 -18.13 1.26
N LEU A 185 -2.91 -17.23 1.26
CA LEU A 185 -4.29 -17.40 0.76
C LEU A 185 -4.63 -16.27 -0.19
N VAL A 186 -5.09 -16.58 -1.40
CA VAL A 186 -5.52 -15.60 -2.39
C VAL A 186 -6.80 -16.02 -3.12
N PRO A 187 -7.82 -15.15 -3.23
CA PRO A 187 -9.01 -15.39 -4.05
C PRO A 187 -8.79 -14.97 -5.50
N ILE A 188 -9.37 -15.74 -6.42
CA ILE A 188 -9.60 -15.35 -7.81
C ILE A 188 -11.09 -15.00 -7.95
N VAL A 189 -11.36 -13.80 -8.44
CA VAL A 189 -12.70 -13.28 -8.68
C VAL A 189 -12.83 -12.99 -10.18
N ARG A 190 -13.83 -13.57 -10.82
CA ARG A 190 -14.14 -13.31 -12.23
C ARG A 190 -14.94 -12.03 -12.33
N VAL A 191 -14.62 -11.22 -13.32
CA VAL A 191 -15.30 -9.95 -13.60
C VAL A 191 -15.73 -9.88 -15.07
N ALA A 192 -16.84 -9.24 -15.33
CA ALA A 192 -17.38 -9.13 -16.68
C ALA A 192 -16.46 -8.31 -17.60
N ASP A 193 -15.90 -7.22 -17.08
CA ASP A 193 -15.10 -6.27 -17.84
C ASP A 193 -14.19 -5.41 -16.93
N ALA A 194 -13.44 -4.50 -17.57
CA ALA A 194 -12.55 -3.57 -16.89
C ALA A 194 -13.29 -2.58 -15.95
N ALA A 195 -14.56 -2.27 -16.21
CA ALA A 195 -15.33 -1.35 -15.36
C ALA A 195 -15.72 -2.04 -14.04
N GLU A 196 -16.14 -3.29 -14.10
CA GLU A 196 -16.38 -4.09 -12.91
C GLU A 196 -15.10 -4.38 -12.15
N ALA A 197 -13.99 -4.69 -12.86
CA ALA A 197 -12.68 -4.86 -12.25
C ALA A 197 -12.28 -3.62 -11.44
N LEU A 198 -12.46 -2.42 -12.00
CA LEU A 198 -12.18 -1.16 -11.31
C LEU A 198 -13.07 -0.96 -10.07
N ARG A 199 -14.36 -1.20 -10.22
CA ARG A 199 -15.32 -1.08 -9.11
C ARG A 199 -14.91 -1.98 -7.94
N LEU A 200 -14.62 -3.26 -8.21
CA LEU A 200 -14.19 -4.23 -7.19
C LEU A 200 -12.79 -3.95 -6.65
N ALA A 201 -11.87 -3.47 -7.49
CA ALA A 201 -10.53 -3.06 -7.04
C ALA A 201 -10.63 -1.96 -5.98
N ASN A 202 -11.50 -0.97 -6.20
CA ASN A 202 -11.73 0.17 -5.31
C ASN A 202 -12.67 -0.12 -4.13
N ASP A 203 -13.39 -1.25 -4.16
CA ASP A 203 -14.25 -1.69 -3.05
C ASP A 203 -13.42 -2.28 -1.91
N SER A 204 -12.68 -1.42 -1.27
CA SER A 204 -11.87 -1.70 -0.07
C SER A 204 -11.62 -0.42 0.70
N HIS A 205 -11.58 -0.53 2.02
CA HIS A 205 -11.14 0.56 2.89
C HIS A 205 -9.63 0.74 2.88
N LEU A 206 -8.89 -0.19 2.27
CA LEU A 206 -7.44 -0.17 2.08
C LEU A 206 -7.08 0.21 0.64
N GLY A 207 -5.91 0.84 0.46
CA GLY A 207 -5.43 1.28 -0.84
C GLY A 207 -3.91 1.44 -0.85
N LEU A 208 -3.16 0.34 -0.64
CA LEU A 208 -1.70 0.42 -0.59
C LEU A 208 -1.08 0.26 -1.97
N SER A 209 -1.37 -0.85 -2.65
CA SER A 209 -0.77 -1.20 -3.94
C SER A 209 -1.81 -1.81 -4.87
N ALA A 210 -1.53 -1.77 -6.18
CA ALA A 210 -2.31 -2.44 -7.21
C ALA A 210 -1.41 -2.90 -8.36
N SER A 211 -1.91 -3.86 -9.14
CA SER A 211 -1.27 -4.31 -10.38
C SER A 211 -2.34 -4.49 -11.46
N VAL A 212 -2.02 -4.10 -12.71
CA VAL A 212 -2.93 -4.27 -13.84
C VAL A 212 -2.18 -4.90 -15.01
N TRP A 213 -2.63 -6.03 -15.47
CA TRP A 213 -2.11 -6.77 -16.61
C TRP A 213 -3.06 -6.66 -17.80
N GLY A 214 -2.53 -6.29 -18.97
CA GLY A 214 -3.31 -6.14 -20.18
C GLY A 214 -2.57 -5.36 -21.28
N PRO A 215 -3.27 -5.01 -22.36
CA PRO A 215 -2.73 -4.10 -23.37
C PRO A 215 -2.25 -2.80 -22.72
N PRO A 216 -1.01 -2.33 -22.97
CA PRO A 216 -0.37 -1.29 -22.15
C PRO A 216 -1.21 -0.02 -21.95
N ARG A 217 -1.88 0.46 -23.00
CA ARG A 217 -2.74 1.65 -22.91
C ARG A 217 -4.00 1.43 -22.06
N ALA A 218 -4.62 0.25 -22.16
CA ALA A 218 -5.81 -0.09 -21.38
C ALA A 218 -5.44 -0.31 -19.91
N ALA A 219 -4.38 -1.08 -19.66
CA ALA A 219 -3.89 -1.35 -18.32
C ALA A 219 -3.47 -0.07 -17.58
N ARG A 220 -2.78 0.85 -18.27
CA ARG A 220 -2.41 2.15 -17.71
C ARG A 220 -3.63 2.99 -17.34
N ARG A 221 -4.60 3.14 -18.25
CA ARG A 221 -5.84 3.90 -17.95
C ARG A 221 -6.62 3.33 -16.76
N LEU A 222 -6.60 2.02 -16.59
CA LEU A 222 -7.24 1.38 -15.43
C LEU A 222 -6.43 1.65 -14.16
N ALA A 223 -5.11 1.45 -14.21
CA ALA A 223 -4.20 1.66 -13.08
C ALA A 223 -4.29 3.10 -12.52
N GLU A 224 -4.40 4.11 -13.39
CA GLU A 224 -4.54 5.53 -13.01
C GLU A 224 -5.87 5.84 -12.26
N ARG A 225 -6.84 4.91 -12.28
CA ARG A 225 -8.15 5.05 -11.64
C ARG A 225 -8.31 4.19 -10.39
N ILE A 226 -7.35 3.31 -10.10
CA ILE A 226 -7.36 2.53 -8.87
C ILE A 226 -6.93 3.42 -7.70
N GLU A 227 -7.70 3.43 -6.65
CA GLU A 227 -7.48 4.22 -5.43
C GLU A 227 -6.44 3.55 -4.52
N ALA A 228 -5.19 3.52 -4.98
CA ALA A 228 -4.05 2.96 -4.26
C ALA A 228 -2.87 3.93 -4.32
N GLY A 229 -2.00 3.86 -3.31
CA GLY A 229 -0.79 4.67 -3.27
C GLY A 229 0.20 4.37 -4.38
N SER A 230 0.18 3.14 -4.89
CA SER A 230 1.02 2.70 -6.03
C SER A 230 0.26 1.75 -6.94
N ALA A 231 0.51 1.84 -8.25
CA ALA A 231 -0.03 0.92 -9.23
C ALA A 231 1.04 0.49 -10.24
N ASN A 232 1.10 -0.81 -10.55
CA ASN A 232 2.01 -1.37 -11.53
C ASN A 232 1.24 -1.74 -12.81
N VAL A 233 1.85 -1.52 -13.97
CA VAL A 233 1.32 -1.95 -15.27
C VAL A 233 2.19 -3.06 -15.81
N ASN A 234 1.59 -4.23 -16.10
CA ASN A 234 2.27 -5.44 -16.58
C ASN A 234 3.47 -5.86 -15.71
N GLY A 235 3.30 -5.71 -14.40
CA GLY A 235 4.25 -6.07 -13.35
C GLY A 235 3.55 -6.13 -12.01
N ALA A 236 4.21 -6.67 -11.00
CA ALA A 236 3.75 -6.63 -9.61
C ALA A 236 4.94 -6.38 -8.68
N LEU A 237 4.73 -5.68 -7.57
CA LEU A 237 5.73 -5.29 -6.56
C LEU A 237 6.90 -4.43 -7.09
N VAL A 238 6.92 -4.04 -8.36
CA VAL A 238 8.04 -3.28 -8.98
C VAL A 238 8.26 -1.95 -8.27
N HIS A 239 7.18 -1.26 -7.93
CA HIS A 239 7.21 0.03 -7.21
C HIS A 239 7.93 -0.02 -5.86
N TYR A 240 7.99 -1.19 -5.21
CA TYR A 240 8.68 -1.35 -3.92
C TYR A 240 10.20 -1.30 -4.08
N PHE A 241 10.71 -1.82 -5.20
CA PHE A 241 12.14 -1.83 -5.50
C PHE A 241 12.63 -0.53 -6.15
N ASP A 242 11.72 0.30 -6.65
CA ASP A 242 12.05 1.64 -7.13
C ASP A 242 12.09 2.63 -5.97
N VAL A 243 13.25 2.72 -5.34
CA VAL A 243 13.46 3.62 -4.19
C VAL A 243 13.45 5.11 -4.56
N SER A 244 13.43 5.45 -5.85
CA SER A 244 13.32 6.82 -6.33
C SER A 244 11.89 7.32 -6.39
N ALA A 245 10.92 6.41 -6.49
CA ALA A 245 9.50 6.72 -6.49
C ALA A 245 8.92 6.80 -5.05
N PRO A 246 8.04 7.76 -4.76
CA PRO A 246 7.38 7.81 -3.47
C PRO A 246 6.53 6.55 -3.24
N LEU A 247 6.62 5.99 -2.04
CA LEU A 247 5.84 4.84 -1.58
C LEU A 247 4.97 5.28 -0.41
N GLY A 248 3.68 5.08 -0.50
CA GLY A 248 2.72 5.40 0.55
C GLY A 248 1.37 4.78 0.29
N GLY A 249 0.49 4.78 1.28
CA GLY A 249 -0.86 4.24 1.19
C GLY A 249 -1.90 5.33 0.95
N ALA A 250 -2.97 4.96 0.25
CA ALA A 250 -4.22 5.71 0.20
C ALA A 250 -5.23 5.12 1.20
N LYS A 251 -6.33 5.82 1.46
CA LYS A 251 -7.40 5.39 2.36
C LYS A 251 -6.84 5.04 3.76
N ALA A 252 -7.22 3.88 4.34
CA ALA A 252 -6.72 3.44 5.63
C ALA A 252 -5.35 2.71 5.56
N SER A 253 -4.72 2.64 4.39
CA SER A 253 -3.39 2.04 4.24
C SER A 253 -2.24 2.94 4.67
N GLY A 254 -2.49 4.21 4.95
CA GLY A 254 -1.46 5.08 5.52
C GLY A 254 -1.64 6.55 5.24
N VAL A 255 -0.72 7.33 5.78
CA VAL A 255 -0.61 8.78 5.61
C VAL A 255 0.86 9.14 5.38
N GLY A 256 1.10 10.02 4.44
CA GLY A 256 2.44 10.39 4.02
C GLY A 256 3.07 9.37 3.09
N VAL A 257 4.36 9.55 2.83
CA VAL A 257 5.13 8.69 1.94
C VAL A 257 6.52 8.44 2.49
N ARG A 258 7.10 7.33 2.12
CA ARG A 258 8.52 7.02 2.24
C ARG A 258 9.10 6.78 0.84
N HIS A 259 10.37 6.63 0.68
CA HIS A 259 11.09 6.62 -0.58
C HIS A 259 11.07 7.98 -1.30
N GLY A 260 11.92 8.13 -2.27
CA GLY A 260 12.09 9.37 -3.02
C GLY A 260 12.51 10.57 -2.17
N VAL A 261 12.48 11.72 -2.78
CA VAL A 261 12.81 13.00 -2.13
C VAL A 261 11.77 13.35 -1.07
N GLU A 262 10.51 13.02 -1.31
CA GLU A 262 9.39 13.26 -0.41
C GLU A 262 9.56 12.50 0.90
N GLY A 263 10.01 11.24 0.83
CA GLY A 263 10.26 10.42 2.00
C GLY A 263 11.37 10.99 2.89
N ILE A 264 12.44 11.53 2.29
CA ILE A 264 13.51 12.21 3.06
C ILE A 264 12.99 13.52 3.66
N ARG A 265 12.21 14.29 2.90
CA ARG A 265 11.62 15.56 3.38
C ARG A 265 10.67 15.36 4.55
N ALA A 266 10.04 14.20 4.69
CA ALA A 266 9.18 13.88 5.83
C ALA A 266 9.91 13.96 7.18
N PHE A 267 11.25 13.81 7.20
CA PHE A 267 12.09 13.95 8.39
C PHE A 267 12.70 15.34 8.57
N THR A 268 12.27 16.34 7.79
CA THR A 268 12.78 17.70 7.84
C THR A 268 11.67 18.67 8.21
N ARG A 269 12.08 19.86 8.72
CA ARG A 269 11.15 20.98 8.94
C ARG A 269 11.49 22.11 7.97
N THR A 270 10.50 22.52 7.19
CA THR A 270 10.66 23.67 6.32
C THR A 270 10.76 24.95 7.16
N ARG A 271 11.80 25.76 6.90
CA ARG A 271 12.00 27.06 7.51
C ARG A 271 12.21 28.09 6.43
N ALA A 272 11.45 29.18 6.48
CA ALA A 272 11.69 30.34 5.64
C ALA A 272 12.61 31.35 6.38
N VAL A 273 13.63 31.84 5.69
CA VAL A 273 14.48 32.93 6.14
C VAL A 273 14.42 34.01 5.08
N SER A 274 13.88 35.18 5.45
CA SER A 274 13.78 36.34 4.55
C SER A 274 14.89 37.32 4.85
N VAL A 275 15.68 37.66 3.85
CA VAL A 275 16.74 38.64 3.94
C VAL A 275 16.47 39.74 2.89
N PRO A 276 16.36 41.04 3.28
CA PRO A 276 16.22 42.13 2.31
C PRO A 276 17.40 42.15 1.34
N ARG A 277 17.14 42.34 0.07
CA ARG A 277 18.22 42.57 -0.92
C ARG A 277 18.90 43.90 -0.66
N ALA A 278 20.22 43.93 -0.55
CA ALA A 278 21.01 45.11 -0.25
C ALA A 278 20.68 46.30 -1.20
N LEU A 279 20.42 46.02 -2.48
CA LEU A 279 20.05 47.01 -3.50
C LEU A 279 18.68 47.68 -3.25
N LEU A 280 17.75 46.98 -2.56
CA LEU A 280 16.41 47.43 -2.23
C LEU A 280 16.29 47.93 -0.78
N ALA A 281 17.33 47.88 0.01
CA ALA A 281 17.34 48.24 1.42
C ALA A 281 16.83 49.67 1.70
N PRO A 282 17.13 50.69 0.89
CA PRO A 282 16.57 52.03 1.08
C PRO A 282 15.05 52.06 0.86
N LEU A 283 14.55 51.32 -0.14
CA LEU A 283 13.12 51.20 -0.45
C LEU A 283 12.37 50.42 0.62
N ASP A 284 12.97 49.33 1.10
CA ASP A 284 12.43 48.51 2.19
C ASP A 284 12.34 49.31 3.50
N ARG A 285 13.36 50.11 3.83
CA ARG A 285 13.32 51.02 5.01
C ARG A 285 12.24 52.06 4.89
N LEU A 286 12.06 52.67 3.72
CA LEU A 286 11.01 53.63 3.48
C LEU A 286 9.61 53.03 3.55
N LEU A 287 9.42 51.82 2.97
CA LEU A 287 8.16 51.09 3.03
C LEU A 287 7.84 50.65 4.45
N LEU A 288 8.79 50.01 5.13
CA LEU A 288 8.61 49.50 6.50
C LEU A 288 8.38 50.63 7.51
N SER A 289 9.02 51.81 7.34
CA SER A 289 8.77 52.97 8.20
C SER A 289 7.35 53.52 8.05
N ARG A 290 6.74 53.38 6.88
CA ARG A 290 5.37 53.78 6.62
C ARG A 290 4.32 52.69 6.91
N LEU A 291 4.75 51.45 7.02
CA LEU A 291 3.93 50.30 7.44
C LEU A 291 3.94 50.10 8.96
N ALA A 292 4.79 50.84 9.69
CA ALA A 292 4.83 50.82 11.15
C ALA A 292 3.67 51.61 11.77
N PHE A 293 3.30 51.26 12.98
CA PHE A 293 2.27 52.00 13.73
C PHE A 293 2.66 53.43 14.00
N PRO A 294 1.68 54.40 13.94
CA PRO A 294 0.29 54.26 13.55
C PRO A 294 0.10 54.16 12.03
N TYR A 295 -0.84 53.34 11.58
CA TYR A 295 -1.09 53.16 10.14
C TYR A 295 -1.62 54.43 9.46
N ASP A 296 -0.96 54.82 8.38
CA ASP A 296 -1.46 55.84 7.47
C ASP A 296 -2.52 55.25 6.52
N ARG A 297 -3.74 55.81 6.52
CA ARG A 297 -4.84 55.39 5.64
C ARG A 297 -4.47 55.44 4.15
N ARG A 298 -3.58 56.34 3.73
CA ARG A 298 -3.10 56.43 2.34
C ARG A 298 -2.23 55.25 1.96
N VAL A 299 -1.35 54.82 2.87
CA VAL A 299 -0.48 53.62 2.67
C VAL A 299 -1.31 52.36 2.61
N LEU A 300 -2.32 52.21 3.46
CA LEU A 300 -3.26 51.09 3.41
C LEU A 300 -4.02 51.02 2.08
N GLY A 301 -4.45 52.21 1.55
CA GLY A 301 -5.10 52.28 0.24
C GLY A 301 -4.20 51.85 -0.92
N LEU A 302 -2.91 52.24 -0.87
CA LEU A 302 -1.92 51.79 -1.87
C LEU A 302 -1.62 50.28 -1.79
N LEU A 303 -1.47 49.76 -0.58
CA LEU A 303 -1.28 48.32 -0.35
C LEU A 303 -2.46 47.50 -0.87
N HIS A 304 -3.70 47.90 -0.58
CA HIS A 304 -4.89 47.23 -1.11
C HIS A 304 -4.94 47.28 -2.64
N ARG A 305 -4.52 48.34 -3.28
CA ARG A 305 -4.43 48.44 -4.75
C ARG A 305 -3.33 47.52 -5.30
N ALA A 306 -2.17 47.48 -4.67
CA ALA A 306 -1.06 46.62 -5.06
C ALA A 306 -1.43 45.10 -4.91
N ILE A 307 -2.04 44.72 -3.80
CA ILE A 307 -2.53 43.37 -3.57
C ILE A 307 -3.57 42.97 -4.63
N ARG A 308 -4.55 43.84 -4.90
CA ARG A 308 -5.54 43.60 -5.96
C ARG A 308 -4.93 43.45 -7.35
N LEU A 309 -3.85 44.17 -7.65
CA LEU A 309 -3.14 44.04 -8.92
C LEU A 309 -2.32 42.74 -9.02
N LEU A 310 -1.65 42.33 -7.94
CA LEU A 310 -0.84 41.12 -7.88
C LEU A 310 -1.69 39.85 -7.92
N TYR A 311 -2.86 39.84 -7.28
CA TYR A 311 -3.75 38.69 -7.19
C TYR A 311 -4.96 38.73 -8.14
N ARG A 312 -4.99 39.64 -9.10
CA ARG A 312 -6.01 39.69 -10.17
C ARG A 312 -5.75 38.69 -11.32
N ARG A 313 -4.69 37.87 -11.23
CA ARG A 313 -4.39 36.80 -12.18
C ARG A 313 -4.48 35.44 -11.45
N GLY A 314 -5.70 35.02 -11.17
CA GLY A 314 -6.10 33.71 -10.70
C GLY A 314 -7.54 33.47 -11.09
#